data_ea156aea5c63a3224d3cdddd1329dff4
#
_entry.id   ea156aea5c63a3224d3cdddd1329dff4
#
_cell.length_a   1.000
_cell.length_b   1.000
_cell.length_c   1.000
_cell.angle_alpha   90.00
_cell.angle_beta   90.00
_cell.angle_gamma   90.00
#
_symmetry.space_group_name_H-M   'P 1'
#
loop_
_entity.id
_entity.type
_entity.pdbx_description
1 polymer ?
#
loop_
_entity_poly.entity_id
_entity_poly.type
_entity_poly.pdbx_seq_one_letter_code
_entity_poly.pdbx_strand_id
1 'polypeptide(L)'
;GSDCEIWLKATAMRVSTALQLSLPDGSLIAIQPNALAICLASQIACLPPPLAGLKSLNRLDNVLASGELQRIKAEPLASKLASTLGEGLLRDMSGQWVEGTMSNVFYQLAEAPLSESKTTSSIHKDNEDYLTTGQWYTPSMAQSGVAGVMRQVIIDALSTTQYPVRIRSLQDEDLPKLTQLFFCNALRGIMPMSSLTLLSGDVVDFESV
;
A
#
# COMPACT_ATOMS: atom_id res chain seq x y z
N GLY A 1 -32.49 14.46 23.62
CA GLY A 1 -31.81 13.83 22.52
C GLY A 1 -31.23 14.88 21.62
N SER A 2 -29.97 14.81 21.30
CA SER A 2 -29.38 15.70 20.30
C SER A 2 -29.68 15.12 18.92
N ASP A 3 -30.38 15.89 18.09
CA ASP A 3 -30.59 15.55 16.71
C ASP A 3 -29.21 15.53 16.01
N CYS A 4 -28.92 14.45 15.30
CA CYS A 4 -27.72 14.31 14.51
C CYS A 4 -28.08 14.54 13.04
N GLU A 5 -27.41 15.49 12.39
CA GLU A 5 -27.55 15.76 10.97
C GLU A 5 -26.45 15.05 10.20
N ILE A 6 -26.83 14.24 9.21
CA ILE A 6 -25.88 13.50 8.38
C ILE A 6 -25.85 14.12 6.99
N TRP A 7 -24.68 14.58 6.58
CA TRP A 7 -24.46 15.10 5.23
C TRP A 7 -23.72 14.06 4.39
N LEU A 8 -24.31 13.70 3.23
CA LEU A 8 -23.71 12.80 2.27
C LEU A 8 -23.38 13.55 0.98
N LYS A 9 -22.12 13.42 0.52
CA LYS A 9 -21.67 13.90 -0.78
C LYS A 9 -21.08 12.74 -1.56
N ALA A 10 -21.65 12.45 -2.73
CA ALA A 10 -21.13 11.46 -3.66
C ALA A 10 -20.50 12.16 -4.87
N THR A 11 -19.32 11.69 -5.28
CA THR A 11 -18.62 12.18 -6.46
C THR A 11 -18.08 10.97 -7.23
N ALA A 12 -18.35 10.89 -8.52
CA ALA A 12 -17.80 9.87 -9.38
C ALA A 12 -16.45 10.32 -9.95
N MET A 13 -15.48 9.39 -10.04
CA MET A 13 -14.23 9.60 -10.76
C MET A 13 -13.92 8.39 -11.64
N ARG A 14 -13.18 8.62 -12.70
CA ARG A 14 -12.66 7.52 -13.54
C ARG A 14 -11.44 6.91 -12.86
N VAL A 15 -11.40 5.59 -12.82
CA VAL A 15 -10.29 4.80 -12.31
C VAL A 15 -9.76 3.96 -13.45
N SER A 16 -8.47 4.04 -13.73
CA SER A 16 -7.81 3.13 -14.67
C SER A 16 -7.78 1.74 -14.05
N THR A 17 -8.09 0.72 -14.82
CA THR A 17 -8.08 -0.68 -14.37
C THR A 17 -7.33 -1.48 -15.42
N ALA A 18 -6.23 -2.13 -15.01
CA ALA A 18 -5.49 -3.05 -15.87
C ALA A 18 -6.13 -4.43 -15.82
N LEU A 19 -6.47 -4.91 -14.63
CA LEU A 19 -7.03 -6.22 -14.36
C LEU A 19 -8.13 -6.12 -13.30
N GLN A 20 -8.91 -7.20 -13.16
CA GLN A 20 -9.86 -7.38 -12.05
C GLN A 20 -9.58 -8.72 -11.39
N LEU A 21 -9.48 -8.71 -10.07
CA LEU A 21 -9.38 -9.91 -9.24
C LEU A 21 -10.78 -10.28 -8.74
N SER A 22 -11.18 -11.53 -8.98
CA SER A 22 -12.41 -12.07 -8.40
C SER A 22 -12.12 -12.63 -7.01
N LEU A 23 -12.92 -12.22 -6.02
CA LEU A 23 -12.89 -12.80 -4.69
C LEU A 23 -13.82 -14.03 -4.60
N PRO A 24 -13.65 -14.89 -3.57
CA PRO A 24 -14.47 -16.08 -3.39
C PRO A 24 -15.99 -15.79 -3.25
N ASP A 25 -16.35 -14.60 -2.77
CA ASP A 25 -17.74 -14.13 -2.64
C ASP A 25 -18.32 -13.56 -3.96
N GLY A 26 -17.55 -13.59 -5.06
CA GLY A 26 -17.92 -13.05 -6.35
C GLY A 26 -17.72 -11.53 -6.50
N SER A 27 -17.24 -10.85 -5.48
CA SER A 27 -16.88 -9.43 -5.58
C SER A 27 -15.61 -9.25 -6.43
N LEU A 28 -15.48 -8.08 -7.06
CA LEU A 28 -14.36 -7.75 -7.94
C LEU A 28 -13.52 -6.63 -7.33
N ILE A 29 -12.20 -6.84 -7.28
CA ILE A 29 -11.24 -5.80 -6.92
C ILE A 29 -10.52 -5.32 -8.19
N ALA A 30 -10.52 -4.02 -8.43
CA ALA A 30 -9.76 -3.41 -9.51
C ALA A 30 -8.25 -3.47 -9.19
N ILE A 31 -7.45 -3.88 -10.17
CA ILE A 31 -5.99 -3.78 -10.13
C ILE A 31 -5.56 -2.70 -11.11
N GLN A 32 -4.85 -1.70 -10.62
CA GLN A 32 -4.35 -0.59 -11.42
C GLN A 32 -3.14 -1.01 -12.24
N PRO A 33 -2.78 -0.27 -13.31
CA PRO A 33 -1.46 -0.41 -13.94
C PRO A 33 -0.36 -0.18 -12.92
N ASN A 34 0.78 -0.84 -13.11
CA ASN A 34 1.97 -0.67 -12.28
C ASN A 34 2.41 0.80 -12.26
N ALA A 35 2.78 1.28 -11.08
CA ALA A 35 3.23 2.64 -10.85
C ALA A 35 4.57 2.65 -10.08
N LEU A 36 5.15 3.83 -9.89
CA LEU A 36 6.32 4.05 -9.05
C LEU A 36 5.87 4.55 -7.68
N ALA A 37 6.62 4.19 -6.65
CA ALA A 37 6.45 4.73 -5.31
C ALA A 37 7.70 5.49 -4.85
N ILE A 38 7.52 6.38 -3.87
CA ILE A 38 8.60 7.12 -3.24
C ILE A 38 8.38 7.21 -1.74
N CYS A 39 9.44 7.07 -0.95
CA CYS A 39 9.42 7.40 0.47
C CYS A 39 9.33 8.92 0.66
N LEU A 40 8.39 9.39 1.48
CA LEU A 40 8.22 10.81 1.78
C LEU A 40 8.92 11.17 3.09
N ALA A 41 9.44 12.40 3.17
CA ALA A 41 10.02 12.96 4.38
C ALA A 41 8.94 13.31 5.43
N SER A 42 7.73 13.66 4.97
CA SER A 42 6.58 13.90 5.82
C SER A 42 6.26 12.69 6.71
N GLN A 43 5.84 12.97 7.94
CA GLN A 43 5.48 11.96 8.92
C GLN A 43 4.03 12.14 9.36
N ILE A 44 3.38 11.02 9.71
CA ILE A 44 2.05 11.04 10.29
C ILE A 44 2.09 10.88 11.81
N ALA A 45 1.08 11.41 12.48
CA ALA A 45 0.99 11.37 13.93
C ALA A 45 0.71 9.96 14.46
N CYS A 46 1.34 9.61 15.57
CA CYS A 46 0.90 8.51 16.40
C CYS A 46 -0.27 8.98 17.28
N LEU A 47 -1.37 8.24 17.28
CA LEU A 47 -2.58 8.57 18.00
C LEU A 47 -2.87 7.50 19.07
N PRO A 48 -3.35 7.92 20.27
CA PRO A 48 -3.76 6.96 21.28
C PRO A 48 -5.06 6.25 20.86
N PRO A 49 -5.30 5.01 21.34
CA PRO A 49 -6.62 4.40 21.23
C PRO A 49 -7.69 5.26 21.97
N PRO A 50 -8.91 5.40 21.44
CA PRO A 50 -9.47 4.74 20.29
C PRO A 50 -9.33 5.53 18.96
N LEU A 51 -8.49 6.56 18.91
CA LEU A 51 -8.37 7.45 17.75
C LEU A 51 -7.51 6.84 16.62
N ALA A 52 -6.55 5.97 16.97
CA ALA A 52 -5.72 5.27 16.00
C ALA A 52 -6.58 4.40 15.08
N GLY A 53 -6.23 4.35 13.81
CA GLY A 53 -6.97 3.59 12.78
C GLY A 53 -8.25 4.27 12.26
N LEU A 54 -8.78 5.30 12.94
CA LEU A 54 -9.98 6.00 12.51
C LEU A 54 -9.72 6.93 11.32
N LYS A 55 -10.64 6.89 10.35
CA LYS A 55 -10.65 7.88 9.27
C LYS A 55 -11.42 9.12 9.73
N SER A 56 -10.71 10.19 10.05
CA SER A 56 -11.28 11.47 10.46
C SER A 56 -10.94 12.58 9.46
N LEU A 57 -11.61 13.72 9.57
CA LEU A 57 -11.28 14.92 8.77
C LEU A 57 -10.04 15.66 9.30
N ASN A 58 -9.64 15.39 10.53
CA ASN A 58 -8.47 16.02 11.16
C ASN A 58 -7.19 15.25 10.82
N ARG A 59 -6.80 15.28 9.54
CA ARG A 59 -5.63 14.58 8.99
C ARG A 59 -4.75 15.57 8.21
N LEU A 60 -4.33 16.64 8.88
CA LEU A 60 -3.47 17.65 8.28
C LEU A 60 -2.10 17.09 7.90
N ASP A 61 -1.58 16.14 8.64
CA ASP A 61 -0.37 15.39 8.34
C ASP A 61 -0.43 14.71 6.97
N ASN A 62 -1.53 14.01 6.64
CA ASN A 62 -1.73 13.41 5.32
C ASN A 62 -1.91 14.46 4.21
N VAL A 63 -2.50 15.62 4.51
CA VAL A 63 -2.60 16.74 3.55
C VAL A 63 -1.21 17.28 3.22
N LEU A 64 -0.35 17.46 4.21
CA LEU A 64 1.03 17.91 4.02
C LEU A 64 1.84 16.88 3.21
N ALA A 65 1.71 15.59 3.53
CA ALA A 65 2.35 14.52 2.79
C ALA A 65 1.88 14.46 1.32
N SER A 66 0.58 14.62 1.09
CA SER A 66 0.04 14.72 -0.28
C SER A 66 0.60 15.93 -1.02
N GLY A 67 0.78 17.06 -0.32
CA GLY A 67 1.41 18.26 -0.86
C GLY A 67 2.89 18.04 -1.23
N GLU A 68 3.63 17.29 -0.41
CA GLU A 68 5.01 16.87 -0.71
C GLU A 68 5.06 16.02 -1.98
N LEU A 69 4.22 14.99 -2.07
CA LEU A 69 4.14 14.14 -3.26
C LEU A 69 3.82 14.94 -4.53
N GLN A 70 2.89 15.90 -4.46
CA GLN A 70 2.56 16.76 -5.59
C GLN A 70 3.72 17.68 -5.99
N ARG A 71 4.49 18.20 -5.06
CA ARG A 71 5.71 18.99 -5.35
C ARG A 71 6.75 18.15 -6.08
N ILE A 72 7.00 16.92 -5.61
CA ILE A 72 7.92 15.99 -6.27
C ILE A 72 7.46 15.72 -7.72
N LYS A 73 6.17 15.48 -7.93
CA LYS A 73 5.59 15.29 -9.27
C LYS A 73 5.74 16.51 -10.18
N ALA A 74 5.77 17.71 -9.62
CA ALA A 74 5.86 18.97 -10.37
C ALA A 74 7.29 19.36 -10.76
N GLU A 75 8.32 18.69 -10.21
CA GLU A 75 9.71 18.99 -10.53
C GLU A 75 10.06 18.67 -11.99
N PRO A 76 10.73 19.58 -12.73
CA PRO A 76 11.03 19.39 -14.17
C PRO A 76 11.89 18.15 -14.47
N LEU A 77 12.79 17.77 -13.56
CA LEU A 77 13.62 16.57 -13.67
C LEU A 77 12.80 15.27 -13.50
N ALA A 78 11.72 15.36 -12.74
CA ALA A 78 10.78 14.26 -12.50
C ALA A 78 9.74 14.12 -13.63
N SER A 79 9.75 14.96 -14.65
CA SER A 79 8.66 15.02 -15.65
C SER A 79 8.40 13.70 -16.40
N LYS A 80 9.43 12.86 -16.59
CA LYS A 80 9.25 11.49 -17.12
C LYS A 80 8.75 10.49 -16.07
N LEU A 81 9.10 10.68 -14.80
CA LEU A 81 8.64 9.85 -13.67
C LEU A 81 7.28 10.34 -13.13
N ALA A 82 6.96 11.63 -13.29
CA ALA A 82 5.77 12.23 -12.71
C ALA A 82 4.47 11.59 -13.19
N SER A 83 4.41 11.15 -14.45
CA SER A 83 3.22 10.47 -14.99
C SER A 83 3.02 9.05 -14.46
N THR A 84 4.09 8.42 -13.96
CA THR A 84 4.10 7.04 -13.46
C THR A 84 4.21 6.97 -11.94
N LEU A 85 4.57 8.08 -11.25
CA LEU A 85 4.61 8.13 -9.80
C LEU A 85 3.18 8.09 -9.22
N GLY A 86 2.81 6.94 -8.65
CA GLY A 86 1.47 6.66 -8.17
C GLY A 86 1.22 7.07 -6.72
N GLU A 87 2.16 6.74 -5.82
CA GLU A 87 1.93 6.89 -4.38
C GLU A 87 3.22 7.25 -3.62
N GLY A 88 3.06 7.84 -2.43
CA GLY A 88 4.12 8.13 -1.48
C GLY A 88 4.00 7.28 -0.22
N LEU A 89 5.06 6.59 0.17
CA LEU A 89 5.12 5.83 1.41
C LEU A 89 5.45 6.75 2.58
N LEU A 90 4.67 6.66 3.65
CA LEU A 90 4.76 7.50 4.85
C LEU A 90 5.20 6.69 6.06
N ARG A 91 6.04 7.30 6.87
CA ARG A 91 6.35 6.81 8.20
C ARG A 91 5.60 7.62 9.27
N ASP A 92 5.39 7.01 10.41
CA ASP A 92 4.86 7.70 11.57
C ASP A 92 5.97 8.32 12.43
N MET A 93 5.58 9.05 13.47
CA MET A 93 6.52 9.70 14.39
C MET A 93 7.35 8.71 15.23
N SER A 94 7.01 7.41 15.24
CA SER A 94 7.85 6.36 15.84
C SER A 94 8.93 5.83 14.88
N GLY A 95 8.91 6.26 13.61
CA GLY A 95 9.85 5.88 12.58
C GLY A 95 9.42 4.65 11.77
N GLN A 96 8.23 4.08 11.99
CA GLN A 96 7.73 2.94 11.23
C GLN A 96 7.05 3.39 9.95
N TRP A 97 7.28 2.70 8.85
CA TRP A 97 6.56 2.90 7.59
C TRP A 97 5.18 2.26 7.69
N VAL A 98 4.12 3.03 7.45
CA VAL A 98 2.76 2.67 7.85
C VAL A 98 1.79 2.59 6.69
N GLU A 99 1.71 3.63 5.87
CA GLU A 99 0.69 3.75 4.82
C GLU A 99 1.14 4.67 3.70
N GLY A 100 0.34 4.77 2.63
CA GLY A 100 0.49 5.79 1.60
C GLY A 100 -0.23 7.09 1.96
N THR A 101 -0.16 8.10 1.07
CA THR A 101 -0.82 9.40 1.30
C THR A 101 -2.36 9.27 1.42
N MET A 102 -2.96 8.27 0.74
CA MET A 102 -4.41 7.99 0.76
C MET A 102 -4.72 6.48 0.74
N SER A 103 -3.76 5.63 1.08
CA SER A 103 -3.85 4.19 0.86
C SER A 103 -3.12 3.41 1.95
N ASN A 104 -3.51 2.16 2.18
CA ASN A 104 -2.72 1.24 2.99
C ASN A 104 -1.67 0.54 2.13
N VAL A 105 -0.61 0.03 2.77
CA VAL A 105 0.50 -0.65 2.12
C VAL A 105 0.55 -2.13 2.47
N PHE A 106 0.88 -2.95 1.46
CA PHE A 106 1.22 -4.36 1.60
C PHE A 106 2.58 -4.60 0.95
N TYR A 107 3.37 -5.50 1.51
CA TYR A 107 4.71 -5.77 1.04
C TYR A 107 5.13 -7.22 1.25
N GLN A 108 6.09 -7.67 0.46
CA GLN A 108 6.82 -8.92 0.64
C GLN A 108 8.29 -8.62 0.88
N LEU A 109 8.96 -9.50 1.58
CA LEU A 109 10.40 -9.41 1.86
C LEU A 109 11.11 -10.61 1.26
N ALA A 110 12.35 -10.40 0.82
CA ALA A 110 13.22 -11.51 0.49
C ALA A 110 13.33 -12.45 1.71
N GLU A 111 13.03 -13.72 1.51
CA GLU A 111 13.26 -14.73 2.53
C GLU A 111 14.77 -14.81 2.82
N ALA A 112 15.13 -14.82 4.11
CA ALA A 112 16.49 -15.20 4.48
C ALA A 112 16.75 -16.61 3.89
N PRO A 113 17.93 -16.88 3.27
CA PRO A 113 18.21 -18.17 2.68
C PRO A 113 18.10 -19.25 3.76
N LEU A 114 16.97 -19.95 3.79
CA LEU A 114 16.83 -21.22 4.48
C LEU A 114 17.73 -22.19 3.71
N SER A 115 18.70 -22.78 4.42
CA SER A 115 19.58 -23.81 3.89
C SER A 115 18.79 -24.83 3.07
N GLU A 116 19.09 -24.86 1.78
CA GLU A 116 18.82 -25.89 0.78
C GLU A 116 17.57 -26.76 0.94
N SER A 117 16.47 -26.35 0.29
CA SER A 117 15.64 -27.30 -0.45
C SER A 117 15.23 -26.66 -1.78
N LYS A 118 15.93 -27.03 -2.85
CA LYS A 118 15.59 -26.73 -4.23
C LYS A 118 14.25 -27.40 -4.56
N THR A 119 13.27 -26.60 -4.87
CA THR A 119 12.21 -27.05 -5.78
C THR A 119 11.95 -25.91 -6.76
N THR A 120 12.68 -25.93 -7.86
CA THR A 120 12.38 -25.19 -9.08
C THR A 120 11.10 -25.75 -9.67
N SER A 121 9.99 -25.07 -9.45
CA SER A 121 8.81 -25.22 -10.29
C SER A 121 8.65 -23.93 -11.10
N SER A 122 8.97 -24.03 -12.40
CA SER A 122 8.57 -23.06 -13.39
C SER A 122 7.05 -23.10 -13.49
N ILE A 123 6.39 -22.14 -12.84
CA ILE A 123 4.94 -22.00 -12.87
C ILE A 123 4.60 -20.97 -13.94
N HIS A 124 3.79 -21.36 -14.90
CA HIS A 124 3.09 -20.44 -15.79
C HIS A 124 2.25 -19.50 -14.93
N LYS A 125 2.57 -18.20 -15.00
CA LYS A 125 1.86 -17.14 -14.26
C LYS A 125 0.56 -16.84 -14.99
N ASP A 126 -0.52 -17.49 -14.60
CA ASP A 126 -1.87 -16.99 -14.87
C ASP A 126 -2.15 -15.86 -13.86
N ASN A 127 -2.81 -14.79 -14.32
CA ASN A 127 -3.04 -13.54 -13.57
C ASN A 127 -3.81 -13.69 -12.23
N GLU A 128 -4.30 -14.88 -11.90
CA GLU A 128 -5.01 -15.17 -10.65
C GLU A 128 -4.09 -15.39 -9.45
N ASP A 129 -2.77 -15.60 -9.66
CA ASP A 129 -1.84 -16.00 -8.61
C ASP A 129 -1.09 -14.86 -7.91
N TYR A 130 -1.20 -13.61 -8.37
CA TYR A 130 -0.39 -12.51 -7.84
C TYR A 130 -0.47 -12.34 -6.32
N LEU A 131 -1.67 -12.36 -5.75
CA LEU A 131 -1.84 -12.20 -4.30
C LEU A 131 -1.64 -13.50 -3.52
N THR A 132 -1.65 -14.66 -4.18
CA THR A 132 -1.60 -15.97 -3.52
C THR A 132 -0.19 -16.55 -3.43
N THR A 133 0.80 -15.90 -4.08
CA THR A 133 2.21 -16.33 -4.04
C THR A 133 3.02 -15.51 -3.03
N GLY A 134 3.73 -16.21 -2.14
CA GLY A 134 4.59 -15.60 -1.13
C GLY A 134 3.85 -14.99 0.07
N GLN A 135 4.62 -14.62 1.08
CA GLN A 135 4.09 -14.08 2.33
C GLN A 135 3.89 -12.57 2.26
N TRP A 136 2.65 -12.12 2.28
CA TRP A 136 2.31 -10.71 2.39
C TRP A 136 2.30 -10.23 3.83
N TYR A 137 2.81 -9.02 4.03
CA TYR A 137 2.79 -8.28 5.27
C TYR A 137 2.07 -6.95 5.08
N THR A 138 1.49 -6.43 6.17
CA THR A 138 0.93 -5.08 6.24
C THR A 138 1.17 -4.51 7.64
N PRO A 139 1.48 -3.20 7.79
CA PRO A 139 1.69 -2.60 9.10
C PRO A 139 0.43 -2.62 9.96
N SER A 140 0.64 -2.54 11.29
CA SER A 140 -0.45 -2.37 12.25
C SER A 140 -1.00 -0.95 12.19
N MET A 141 -2.32 -0.81 12.26
CA MET A 141 -3.02 0.48 12.36
C MET A 141 -3.37 0.84 13.82
N ALA A 142 -2.75 0.19 14.79
CA ALA A 142 -3.08 0.36 16.21
C ALA A 142 -2.54 1.67 16.83
N GLN A 143 -1.56 2.31 16.20
CA GLN A 143 -0.92 3.53 16.70
C GLN A 143 -0.97 4.69 15.70
N SER A 144 -1.06 4.40 14.42
CA SER A 144 -1.02 5.40 13.36
C SER A 144 -1.71 4.88 12.11
N GLY A 145 -1.94 5.76 11.13
CA GLY A 145 -2.59 5.41 9.88
C GLY A 145 -4.11 5.24 9.97
N VAL A 146 -4.69 4.68 8.93
CA VAL A 146 -6.14 4.41 8.80
C VAL A 146 -6.38 2.93 8.59
N ALA A 147 -7.25 2.32 9.39
CA ALA A 147 -7.73 0.95 9.17
C ALA A 147 -8.70 0.92 7.95
N GLY A 148 -8.12 0.81 6.76
CA GLY A 148 -8.87 0.92 5.50
C GLY A 148 -9.75 -0.29 5.23
N VAL A 149 -10.93 -0.06 4.64
CA VAL A 149 -11.87 -1.13 4.26
C VAL A 149 -11.23 -2.09 3.26
N MET A 150 -10.58 -1.58 2.20
CA MET A 150 -9.92 -2.44 1.20
C MET A 150 -8.79 -3.26 1.83
N ARG A 151 -8.05 -2.69 2.78
CA ARG A 151 -7.04 -3.44 3.54
C ARG A 151 -7.66 -4.64 4.25
N GLN A 152 -8.80 -4.47 4.91
CA GLN A 152 -9.48 -5.56 5.60
C GLN A 152 -10.00 -6.61 4.62
N VAL A 153 -10.60 -6.19 3.51
CA VAL A 153 -11.07 -7.12 2.44
C VAL A 153 -9.93 -8.01 1.94
N ILE A 154 -8.74 -7.45 1.71
CA ILE A 154 -7.57 -8.22 1.26
C ILE A 154 -7.10 -9.19 2.36
N ILE A 155 -7.03 -8.76 3.61
CA ILE A 155 -6.66 -9.62 4.75
C ILE A 155 -7.63 -10.80 4.85
N ASP A 156 -8.93 -10.54 4.77
CA ASP A 156 -9.98 -11.56 4.88
C ASP A 156 -9.94 -12.55 3.69
N ALA A 157 -9.77 -12.03 2.47
CA ALA A 157 -9.67 -12.84 1.27
C ALA A 157 -8.46 -13.80 1.29
N LEU A 158 -7.33 -13.36 1.83
CA LEU A 158 -6.12 -14.17 1.94
C LEU A 158 -6.06 -15.03 3.20
N SER A 159 -7.00 -14.88 4.14
CA SER A 159 -6.98 -15.58 5.43
C SER A 159 -7.03 -17.10 5.33
N THR A 160 -7.65 -17.63 4.27
CA THR A 160 -7.82 -19.06 4.03
C THR A 160 -6.80 -19.62 3.03
N THR A 161 -5.88 -18.81 2.53
CA THR A 161 -4.82 -19.24 1.60
C THR A 161 -3.64 -19.87 2.34
N GLN A 162 -2.70 -20.44 1.60
CA GLN A 162 -1.45 -20.97 2.15
C GLN A 162 -0.61 -19.87 2.83
N TYR A 163 -0.75 -18.61 2.39
CA TYR A 163 0.00 -17.47 2.91
C TYR A 163 -0.94 -16.36 3.40
N PRO A 164 -1.62 -16.53 4.56
CA PRO A 164 -2.45 -15.46 5.12
C PRO A 164 -1.59 -14.24 5.43
N VAL A 165 -2.17 -13.06 5.25
CA VAL A 165 -1.49 -11.79 5.54
C VAL A 165 -1.06 -11.73 7.00
N ARG A 166 0.18 -11.34 7.25
CA ARG A 166 0.72 -11.11 8.60
C ARG A 166 0.84 -9.63 8.90
N ILE A 167 0.42 -9.26 10.10
CA ILE A 167 0.64 -7.89 10.60
C ILE A 167 2.09 -7.78 11.08
N ARG A 168 2.88 -6.93 10.43
CA ARG A 168 4.30 -6.72 10.73
C ARG A 168 4.67 -5.28 10.45
N SER A 169 5.42 -4.66 11.36
CA SER A 169 5.99 -3.32 11.16
C SER A 169 7.01 -3.34 10.01
N LEU A 170 6.99 -2.30 9.19
CA LEU A 170 7.96 -2.07 8.14
C LEU A 170 8.98 -1.02 8.64
N GLN A 171 10.25 -1.40 8.70
CA GLN A 171 11.36 -0.60 9.22
C GLN A 171 12.30 -0.15 8.11
N ASP A 172 13.18 0.81 8.38
CA ASP A 172 14.16 1.29 7.40
C ASP A 172 15.05 0.15 6.87
N GLU A 173 15.43 -0.81 7.73
CA GLU A 173 16.28 -1.95 7.39
C GLU A 173 15.58 -2.99 6.50
N ASP A 174 14.25 -2.92 6.42
CA ASP A 174 13.45 -3.80 5.57
C ASP A 174 13.34 -3.25 4.13
N LEU A 175 13.38 -1.93 3.95
CA LEU A 175 13.13 -1.31 2.64
C LEU A 175 14.02 -1.86 1.52
N PRO A 176 15.35 -2.05 1.70
CA PRO A 176 16.21 -2.63 0.66
C PRO A 176 15.95 -4.12 0.39
N LYS A 177 15.16 -4.79 1.24
CA LYS A 177 14.84 -6.23 1.15
C LYS A 177 13.44 -6.46 0.58
N LEU A 178 12.72 -5.41 0.22
CA LEU A 178 11.41 -5.53 -0.40
C LEU A 178 11.53 -6.24 -1.75
N THR A 179 10.67 -7.21 -1.98
CA THR A 179 10.56 -7.93 -3.26
C THR A 179 9.30 -7.56 -4.02
N GLN A 180 8.25 -7.16 -3.30
CA GLN A 180 6.98 -6.74 -3.85
C GLN A 180 6.37 -5.65 -2.97
N LEU A 181 5.65 -4.73 -3.59
CA LEU A 181 4.94 -3.64 -2.91
C LEU A 181 3.66 -3.30 -3.67
N PHE A 182 2.56 -3.16 -2.95
CA PHE A 182 1.37 -2.51 -3.50
C PHE A 182 0.69 -1.62 -2.45
N PHE A 183 -0.02 -0.64 -2.93
CA PHE A 183 -0.95 0.15 -2.12
C PHE A 183 -2.39 -0.23 -2.43
N CYS A 184 -3.31 0.02 -1.49
CA CYS A 184 -4.73 -0.20 -1.73
C CYS A 184 -5.61 0.84 -1.05
N ASN A 185 -6.73 1.13 -1.65
CA ASN A 185 -7.83 1.85 -1.01
C ASN A 185 -9.18 1.46 -1.64
N ALA A 186 -10.30 1.82 -0.98
CA ALA A 186 -11.63 1.43 -1.42
C ALA A 186 -12.06 2.05 -2.77
N LEU A 187 -11.39 3.11 -3.23
CA LEU A 187 -11.73 3.80 -4.47
C LEU A 187 -11.00 3.22 -5.68
N ARG A 188 -9.69 2.92 -5.52
CA ARG A 188 -8.82 2.49 -6.63
C ARG A 188 -8.56 0.99 -6.66
N GLY A 189 -8.91 0.27 -5.60
CA GLY A 189 -8.54 -1.14 -5.46
C GLY A 189 -7.07 -1.30 -5.12
N ILE A 190 -6.38 -2.19 -5.82
CA ILE A 190 -4.95 -2.52 -5.66
C ILE A 190 -4.15 -1.71 -6.66
N MET A 191 -3.06 -1.10 -6.18
CA MET A 191 -2.12 -0.29 -6.96
C MET A 191 -0.72 -0.92 -6.83
N PRO A 192 -0.32 -1.83 -7.73
CA PRO A 192 1.00 -2.45 -7.72
C PRO A 192 2.10 -1.43 -8.01
N MET A 193 3.25 -1.60 -7.38
CA MET A 193 4.42 -0.75 -7.61
C MET A 193 5.51 -1.55 -8.34
N SER A 194 6.14 -0.91 -9.30
CA SER A 194 7.31 -1.48 -9.99
C SER A 194 8.63 -1.06 -9.35
N SER A 195 8.64 -0.01 -8.52
CA SER A 195 9.82 0.37 -7.73
C SER A 195 9.42 1.28 -6.55
N LEU A 196 10.36 1.40 -5.60
CA LEU A 196 10.31 2.34 -4.48
C LEU A 196 11.61 3.15 -4.44
N THR A 197 11.50 4.48 -4.56
CA THR A 197 12.63 5.39 -4.33
C THR A 197 12.72 5.69 -2.83
N LEU A 198 13.86 5.41 -2.22
CA LEU A 198 14.13 5.63 -0.80
C LEU A 198 14.46 7.11 -0.51
N LEU A 199 14.47 7.51 0.77
CA LEU A 199 14.87 8.86 1.18
C LEU A 199 16.34 9.17 0.83
N SER A 200 17.20 8.16 0.70
CA SER A 200 18.58 8.30 0.23
C SER A 200 18.68 8.66 -1.26
N GLY A 201 17.61 8.43 -2.03
CA GLY A 201 17.59 8.49 -3.49
C GLY A 201 17.85 7.14 -4.16
N ASP A 202 18.21 6.10 -3.42
CA ASP A 202 18.36 4.75 -3.95
C ASP A 202 16.99 4.21 -4.41
N VAL A 203 17.01 3.34 -5.41
CA VAL A 203 15.79 2.73 -5.97
C VAL A 203 15.80 1.24 -5.71
N VAL A 204 14.70 0.73 -5.18
CA VAL A 204 14.42 -0.70 -5.04
C VAL A 204 13.42 -1.07 -6.13
N ASP A 205 13.85 -1.88 -7.10
CA ASP A 205 13.00 -2.36 -8.18
C ASP A 205 12.28 -3.64 -7.79
N PHE A 206 11.05 -3.78 -8.23
CA PHE A 206 10.21 -4.97 -8.01
C PHE A 206 10.00 -5.69 -9.34
N GLU A 207 9.93 -7.01 -9.27
CA GLU A 207 9.55 -7.80 -10.45
C GLU A 207 8.15 -7.36 -10.93
N SER A 208 8.02 -7.15 -12.23
CA SER A 208 6.73 -6.80 -12.84
C SER A 208 5.75 -7.95 -12.68
N VAL A 209 4.56 -7.62 -12.29
CA VAL A 209 3.41 -8.54 -12.19
C VAL A 209 2.80 -8.74 -13.57
#